data_ab805ed4094136b1ce7220d92aa795cc
#
_entry.id   ab805ed4094136b1ce7220d92aa795cc
#
_cell.length_a   1.000
_cell.length_b   1.000
_cell.length_c   1.000
_cell.angle_alpha   90.00
_cell.angle_beta   90.00
_cell.angle_gamma   90.00
#
_symmetry.space_group_name_H-M   'P 1'
#
loop_
_entity.id
_entity.type
_entity.pdbx_description
1 polymer ?
#
loop_
_entity_poly.entity_id
_entity_poly.type
_entity_poly.pdbx_seq_one_letter_code
_entity_poly.pdbx_strand_id
1 'polypeptide(L)'
;MVKEAESRMTTAPSTSRTVIVEQWVLFALLLILCCLPAAGCRRSGPERAIVTGAVTYQGKPLPEGQIRFVPAPGTHAPTAGAFVIDGRYTADGKGGVPVGTHKVIIEAYRLVGPTQPTDLPGQAPETAPGRQQILPAKYNAKTELEITIEPGARRITRDFELTD
;
A
#
# COMPACT_ATOMS: atom_id res chain seq x y z
N MET A 1 -25.74 4.33 98.87
CA MET A 1 -26.38 3.31 98.00
C MET A 1 -25.88 3.49 96.57
N VAL A 2 -25.12 2.58 96.22
CA VAL A 2 -24.31 2.46 94.97
C VAL A 2 -25.21 2.15 93.80
N LYS A 3 -24.88 2.70 92.61
CA LYS A 3 -25.15 1.97 91.35
C LYS A 3 -24.14 2.41 90.32
N GLU A 4 -23.29 1.45 89.97
CA GLU A 4 -22.39 1.44 88.88
C GLU A 4 -23.12 1.65 87.52
N ALA A 5 -22.52 2.41 86.64
CA ALA A 5 -22.89 2.44 85.24
C ALA A 5 -21.65 2.05 84.42
N GLU A 6 -21.68 0.87 83.98
CA GLU A 6 -20.72 0.20 83.13
C GLU A 6 -20.64 0.86 81.76
N SER A 7 -19.47 1.39 81.38
CA SER A 7 -19.15 1.99 80.12
C SER A 7 -18.89 0.89 79.11
N ARG A 8 -19.80 0.66 78.17
CA ARG A 8 -19.56 -0.18 77.01
C ARG A 8 -18.84 0.59 75.91
N MET A 9 -17.55 0.27 75.78
CA MET A 9 -16.71 0.75 74.69
C MET A 9 -17.05 -0.03 73.45
N THR A 10 -17.78 0.59 72.50
CA THR A 10 -18.12 0.01 71.21
C THR A 10 -16.97 0.28 70.27
N THR A 11 -16.23 -0.78 69.96
CA THR A 11 -15.15 -0.77 68.98
C THR A 11 -15.80 -0.76 67.61
N ALA A 12 -15.65 0.31 66.83
CA ALA A 12 -16.10 0.39 65.44
C ALA A 12 -15.12 -0.38 64.53
N PRO A 13 -15.58 -1.20 63.59
CA PRO A 13 -14.70 -1.94 62.68
C PRO A 13 -14.10 -1.00 61.64
N SER A 14 -12.79 -1.08 61.44
CA SER A 14 -12.01 -0.35 60.44
C SER A 14 -12.20 -0.92 59.03
N THR A 15 -13.42 -0.86 58.51
CA THR A 15 -13.78 -1.41 57.20
C THR A 15 -13.40 -0.52 55.97
N SER A 16 -13.00 0.74 56.25
CA SER A 16 -12.79 1.71 55.19
C SER A 16 -11.46 1.59 54.44
N ARG A 17 -10.45 0.94 55.00
CA ARG A 17 -9.12 0.85 54.37
C ARG A 17 -9.00 -0.26 53.37
N THR A 18 -9.68 -1.38 53.58
CA THR A 18 -9.64 -2.55 52.70
C THR A 18 -10.36 -2.28 51.37
N VAL A 19 -11.51 -1.61 51.41
CA VAL A 19 -12.32 -1.28 50.20
C VAL A 19 -11.58 -0.32 49.28
N ILE A 20 -10.83 0.63 49.83
CA ILE A 20 -10.05 1.61 49.03
C ILE A 20 -8.89 0.92 48.33
N VAL A 21 -8.20 0.00 48.96
CA VAL A 21 -7.07 -0.73 48.36
C VAL A 21 -7.55 -1.64 47.23
N GLU A 22 -8.64 -2.35 47.38
CA GLU A 22 -9.22 -3.19 46.31
C GLU A 22 -9.64 -2.35 45.10
N GLN A 23 -10.20 -1.17 45.32
CA GLN A 23 -10.62 -0.29 44.24
C GLN A 23 -9.43 0.25 43.44
N TRP A 24 -8.33 0.57 44.10
CA TRP A 24 -7.07 1.00 43.43
C TRP A 24 -6.40 -0.14 42.63
N VAL A 25 -6.45 -1.36 43.16
CA VAL A 25 -5.93 -2.56 42.46
C VAL A 25 -6.74 -2.85 41.19
N LEU A 26 -8.05 -2.74 41.26
CA LEU A 26 -8.93 -2.92 40.07
C LEU A 26 -8.71 -1.83 39.01
N PHE A 27 -8.52 -0.57 39.44
CA PHE A 27 -8.18 0.51 38.53
C PHE A 27 -6.79 0.33 37.89
N ALA A 28 -5.80 -0.13 38.62
CA ALA A 28 -4.46 -0.44 38.12
C ALA A 28 -4.50 -1.61 37.12
N LEU A 29 -5.28 -2.65 37.39
CA LEU A 29 -5.48 -3.79 36.50
C LEU A 29 -6.19 -3.39 35.19
N LEU A 30 -7.19 -2.50 35.29
CA LEU A 30 -7.91 -1.96 34.14
C LEU A 30 -7.01 -1.08 33.25
N LEU A 31 -6.13 -0.27 33.86
CA LEU A 31 -5.13 0.54 33.17
C LEU A 31 -4.07 -0.32 32.44
N ILE A 32 -3.61 -1.40 33.05
CA ILE A 32 -2.66 -2.34 32.47
C ILE A 32 -3.31 -3.09 31.28
N LEU A 33 -4.57 -3.48 31.40
CA LEU A 33 -5.33 -4.12 30.34
C LEU A 33 -5.59 -3.21 29.15
N CYS A 34 -5.71 -1.89 29.36
CA CYS A 34 -5.90 -0.89 28.32
C CYS A 34 -4.59 -0.60 27.52
N CYS A 35 -3.41 -0.87 28.09
CA CYS A 35 -2.11 -0.68 27.44
C CYS A 35 -1.66 -1.87 26.54
N LEU A 36 -2.34 -3.01 26.58
CA LEU A 36 -1.96 -4.22 25.86
C LEU A 36 -2.27 -4.25 24.35
N PRO A 37 -3.18 -3.46 23.74
CA PRO A 37 -3.46 -3.56 22.32
C PRO A 37 -2.53 -2.79 21.38
N ALA A 38 -1.50 -2.07 21.87
CA ALA A 38 -0.65 -1.25 21.00
C ALA A 38 0.45 -2.01 20.23
N ALA A 39 0.61 -3.32 20.44
CA ALA A 39 1.69 -4.11 19.81
C ALA A 39 1.27 -4.88 18.53
N GLY A 40 0.04 -4.68 17.98
CA GLY A 40 -0.59 -5.63 17.07
C GLY A 40 -0.68 -5.25 15.59
N CYS A 41 -0.25 -4.10 15.12
CA CYS A 41 -0.32 -3.76 13.69
C CYS A 41 1.04 -3.81 12.98
N ARG A 42 1.72 -4.95 13.02
CA ARG A 42 2.73 -5.24 12.00
C ARG A 42 1.98 -5.49 10.69
N ARG A 43 2.13 -4.57 9.72
CA ARG A 43 1.70 -4.79 8.34
C ARG A 43 2.39 -6.05 7.84
N SER A 44 1.66 -7.16 7.86
CA SER A 44 2.09 -8.47 7.34
C SER A 44 1.92 -8.48 5.82
N GLY A 45 2.71 -7.69 5.11
CA GLY A 45 2.75 -7.67 3.65
C GLY A 45 4.17 -7.97 3.17
N PRO A 46 4.34 -8.39 1.90
CA PRO A 46 5.67 -8.58 1.33
C PRO A 46 6.47 -7.28 1.43
N GLU A 47 7.76 -7.41 1.70
CA GLU A 47 8.70 -6.30 1.68
C GLU A 47 8.67 -5.63 0.31
N ARG A 48 8.80 -4.29 0.27
CA ARG A 48 8.64 -3.49 -0.95
C ARG A 48 9.69 -2.40 -1.03
N ALA A 49 10.05 -2.04 -2.27
CA ALA A 49 10.90 -0.90 -2.57
C ALA A 49 10.15 0.10 -3.46
N ILE A 50 10.35 1.38 -3.22
CA ILE A 50 9.93 2.43 -4.13
C ILE A 50 10.85 2.41 -5.35
N VAL A 51 10.30 2.23 -6.55
CA VAL A 51 11.07 2.25 -7.79
C VAL A 51 10.78 3.55 -8.52
N THR A 52 11.83 4.30 -8.82
CA THR A 52 11.77 5.57 -9.55
C THR A 52 12.67 5.51 -10.77
N GLY A 53 12.44 6.37 -11.74
CA GLY A 53 13.35 6.47 -12.89
C GLY A 53 12.79 7.27 -14.04
N ALA A 54 13.53 7.26 -15.13
CA ALA A 54 13.16 7.87 -16.39
C ALA A 54 12.75 6.81 -17.42
N VAL A 55 11.85 7.19 -18.31
CA VAL A 55 11.48 6.40 -19.50
C VAL A 55 11.64 7.28 -20.72
N THR A 56 12.49 6.86 -21.63
CA THR A 56 12.67 7.52 -22.90
C THR A 56 12.30 6.59 -24.04
N TYR A 57 11.78 7.17 -25.13
CA TYR A 57 11.53 6.45 -26.37
C TYR A 57 12.20 7.19 -27.53
N GLN A 58 13.08 6.49 -28.26
CA GLN A 58 13.90 7.07 -29.33
C GLN A 58 14.67 8.32 -28.87
N GLY A 59 15.26 8.26 -27.66
CA GLY A 59 16.04 9.35 -27.05
C GLY A 59 15.22 10.54 -26.53
N LYS A 60 13.88 10.49 -26.59
CA LYS A 60 13.00 11.54 -26.08
C LYS A 60 12.26 11.06 -24.84
N PRO A 61 12.02 11.91 -23.86
CA PRO A 61 11.17 11.57 -22.72
C PRO A 61 9.80 11.09 -23.21
N LEU A 62 9.29 9.99 -22.64
CA LEU A 62 7.95 9.48 -22.95
C LEU A 62 6.92 10.42 -22.32
N PRO A 63 6.11 11.15 -23.09
CA PRO A 63 5.24 12.18 -22.53
C PRO A 63 4.24 11.63 -21.52
N GLU A 64 3.57 10.53 -21.90
CA GLU A 64 2.55 9.88 -21.09
C GLU A 64 2.57 8.38 -21.33
N GLY A 65 2.43 7.59 -20.25
CA GLY A 65 2.39 6.14 -20.34
C GLY A 65 2.09 5.49 -19.00
N GLN A 66 2.13 4.18 -18.99
CA GLN A 66 1.99 3.37 -17.80
C GLN A 66 3.12 2.34 -17.74
N ILE A 67 3.72 2.20 -16.55
CA ILE A 67 4.68 1.13 -16.26
C ILE A 67 4.06 0.17 -15.25
N ARG A 68 4.18 -1.13 -15.50
CA ARG A 68 3.70 -2.19 -14.61
C ARG A 68 4.81 -3.19 -14.33
N PHE A 69 4.90 -3.59 -13.07
CA PHE A 69 5.82 -4.61 -12.56
C PHE A 69 5.00 -5.86 -12.27
N VAL A 70 5.04 -6.82 -13.17
CA VAL A 70 4.30 -8.08 -13.08
C VAL A 70 5.22 -9.16 -12.53
N PRO A 71 4.88 -9.85 -11.44
CA PRO A 71 5.73 -10.90 -10.88
C PRO A 71 6.11 -11.93 -11.93
N ALA A 72 7.40 -12.24 -12.03
CA ALA A 72 7.88 -13.33 -12.88
C ALA A 72 7.47 -14.69 -12.29
N PRO A 73 7.46 -15.77 -13.08
CA PRO A 73 7.22 -17.12 -12.58
C PRO A 73 8.10 -17.44 -11.36
N GLY A 74 7.49 -17.93 -10.29
CA GLY A 74 8.16 -18.19 -9.00
C GLY A 74 8.16 -17.02 -8.02
N THR A 75 7.76 -15.83 -8.42
CA THR A 75 7.58 -14.68 -7.52
C THR A 75 6.12 -14.56 -7.08
N HIS A 76 5.84 -14.86 -5.81
CA HIS A 76 4.49 -14.76 -5.23
C HIS A 76 4.24 -13.35 -4.68
N ALA A 77 3.87 -12.42 -5.54
CA ALA A 77 3.65 -11.03 -5.17
C ALA A 77 2.54 -10.40 -6.03
N PRO A 78 1.86 -9.36 -5.55
CA PRO A 78 0.93 -8.62 -6.39
C PRO A 78 1.66 -7.74 -7.40
N THR A 79 1.02 -7.50 -8.54
CA THR A 79 1.46 -6.51 -9.53
C THR A 79 1.51 -5.11 -8.90
N ALA A 80 2.55 -4.36 -9.23
CA ALA A 80 2.70 -2.95 -8.90
C ALA A 80 2.81 -2.14 -10.20
N GLY A 81 2.66 -0.81 -10.12
CA GLY A 81 2.81 0.05 -11.28
C GLY A 81 2.72 1.52 -10.95
N ALA A 82 2.98 2.34 -11.95
CA ALA A 82 2.92 3.79 -11.89
C ALA A 82 2.55 4.38 -13.26
N PHE A 83 2.14 5.64 -13.26
CA PHE A 83 2.07 6.42 -14.47
C PHE A 83 3.45 7.00 -14.82
N VAL A 84 3.73 7.07 -16.10
CA VAL A 84 4.86 7.82 -16.66
C VAL A 84 4.32 9.17 -17.10
N ILE A 85 4.89 10.25 -16.59
CA ILE A 85 4.53 11.63 -16.91
C ILE A 85 5.82 12.37 -17.22
N ASP A 86 5.89 13.01 -18.39
CA ASP A 86 7.07 13.73 -18.85
C ASP A 86 8.38 12.92 -18.74
N GLY A 87 8.29 11.63 -19.08
CA GLY A 87 9.44 10.73 -19.05
C GLY A 87 9.86 10.29 -17.66
N ARG A 88 9.09 10.53 -16.61
CA ARG A 88 9.42 10.12 -15.23
C ARG A 88 8.35 9.27 -14.61
N TYR A 89 8.74 8.36 -13.72
CA TYR A 89 7.79 7.55 -12.97
C TYR A 89 8.25 7.35 -11.53
N THR A 90 7.28 7.12 -10.66
CA THR A 90 7.49 6.73 -9.26
C THR A 90 6.47 5.67 -8.89
N ALA A 91 6.93 4.43 -8.71
CA ALA A 91 6.10 3.31 -8.29
C ALA A 91 6.17 3.19 -6.76
N ASP A 92 5.36 3.95 -6.06
CA ASP A 92 5.25 4.01 -4.59
C ASP A 92 3.89 3.52 -4.07
N GLY A 93 2.96 3.23 -4.96
CA GLY A 93 1.62 2.74 -4.62
C GLY A 93 1.67 1.55 -3.67
N LYS A 94 0.91 1.61 -2.56
CA LYS A 94 0.89 0.58 -1.49
C LYS A 94 2.28 0.27 -0.90
N GLY A 95 3.20 1.23 -0.96
CA GLY A 95 4.57 1.12 -0.44
C GLY A 95 5.60 0.66 -1.45
N GLY A 96 5.27 0.56 -2.73
CA GLY A 96 6.21 0.25 -3.81
C GLY A 96 6.05 -1.12 -4.45
N VAL A 97 7.08 -1.54 -5.18
CA VAL A 97 7.16 -2.84 -5.85
C VAL A 97 7.63 -3.91 -4.86
N PRO A 98 6.96 -5.07 -4.78
CA PRO A 98 7.37 -6.16 -3.89
C PRO A 98 8.77 -6.69 -4.21
N VAL A 99 9.44 -7.27 -3.22
CA VAL A 99 10.69 -8.02 -3.38
C VAL A 99 10.48 -9.19 -4.35
N GLY A 100 11.50 -9.49 -5.15
CA GLY A 100 11.54 -10.54 -6.15
C GLY A 100 11.72 -10.05 -7.58
N THR A 101 11.70 -10.96 -8.53
CA THR A 101 11.87 -10.66 -9.96
C THR A 101 10.53 -10.32 -10.61
N HIS A 102 10.51 -9.25 -11.39
CA HIS A 102 9.32 -8.75 -12.07
C HIS A 102 9.60 -8.48 -13.54
N LYS A 103 8.69 -8.88 -14.39
CA LYS A 103 8.63 -8.41 -15.79
C LYS A 103 8.11 -6.99 -15.80
N VAL A 104 8.74 -6.13 -16.59
CA VAL A 104 8.37 -4.72 -16.72
C VAL A 104 7.59 -4.53 -18.01
N ILE A 105 6.35 -4.08 -17.90
CA ILE A 105 5.49 -3.79 -19.03
C ILE A 105 5.32 -2.29 -19.12
N ILE A 106 5.67 -1.70 -20.26
CA ILE A 106 5.52 -0.27 -20.52
C ILE A 106 4.56 -0.09 -21.69
N GLU A 107 3.51 0.70 -21.44
CA GLU A 107 2.48 1.00 -22.42
C GLU A 107 2.32 2.51 -22.56
N ALA A 108 2.20 2.97 -23.81
CA ALA A 108 1.89 4.36 -24.10
C ALA A 108 0.94 4.41 -25.28
N TYR A 109 -0.09 5.24 -25.19
CA TYR A 109 -1.14 5.31 -26.18
C TYR A 109 -1.25 6.71 -26.73
N ARG A 110 -1.47 6.81 -28.03
CA ARG A 110 -1.88 8.02 -28.71
C ARG A 110 -3.37 7.92 -29.04
N LEU A 111 -4.08 9.01 -28.79
CA LEU A 111 -5.45 9.12 -29.30
C LEU A 111 -5.39 9.27 -30.82
N VAL A 112 -6.08 8.41 -31.50
CA VAL A 112 -6.28 8.48 -32.95
C VAL A 112 -7.73 8.89 -33.21
N GLY A 113 -7.98 9.61 -34.32
CA GLY A 113 -9.31 10.16 -34.66
C GLY A 113 -10.45 9.14 -34.50
N PRO A 114 -11.70 9.54 -34.73
CA PRO A 114 -12.86 8.73 -34.40
C PRO A 114 -12.73 7.33 -35.05
N THR A 115 -12.67 6.30 -34.24
CA THR A 115 -12.89 4.94 -34.67
C THR A 115 -14.31 4.85 -35.23
N GLN A 116 -14.44 4.14 -36.35
CA GLN A 116 -15.65 4.01 -37.15
C GLN A 116 -16.92 3.96 -36.29
N PRO A 117 -18.01 4.58 -36.76
CA PRO A 117 -19.31 4.48 -36.12
C PRO A 117 -19.66 3.01 -35.91
N THR A 118 -20.03 2.64 -34.71
CA THR A 118 -20.66 1.33 -34.48
C THR A 118 -22.06 1.45 -35.07
N ASP A 119 -22.25 0.92 -36.30
CA ASP A 119 -23.56 0.86 -36.98
C ASP A 119 -24.50 -0.12 -36.24
N LEU A 120 -24.77 0.10 -35.00
CA LEU A 120 -25.82 -0.61 -34.27
C LEU A 120 -27.12 0.20 -34.44
N PRO A 121 -28.17 -0.39 -35.04
CA PRO A 121 -29.44 0.29 -35.24
C PRO A 121 -30.03 0.79 -33.90
N GLY A 122 -30.22 2.11 -33.77
CA GLY A 122 -30.84 2.74 -32.60
C GLY A 122 -29.90 3.36 -31.58
N GLN A 123 -28.58 3.34 -31.79
CA GLN A 123 -27.62 4.10 -30.96
C GLN A 123 -27.10 5.32 -31.74
N ALA A 124 -27.05 6.48 -31.06
CA ALA A 124 -26.32 7.62 -31.62
C ALA A 124 -24.86 7.23 -31.85
N PRO A 125 -24.21 7.71 -32.93
CA PRO A 125 -22.81 7.38 -33.21
C PRO A 125 -21.93 7.95 -32.08
N GLU A 126 -21.53 7.09 -31.15
CA GLU A 126 -20.62 7.44 -30.08
C GLU A 126 -19.21 7.32 -30.65
N THR A 127 -18.70 8.44 -31.13
CA THR A 127 -17.35 8.58 -31.70
C THR A 127 -16.34 8.68 -30.56
N ALA A 128 -16.07 7.60 -29.86
CA ALA A 128 -14.97 7.54 -28.90
C ALA A 128 -13.64 7.55 -29.68
N PRO A 129 -12.67 8.40 -29.30
CA PRO A 129 -11.35 8.37 -29.93
C PRO A 129 -10.69 7.01 -29.68
N GLY A 130 -10.18 6.39 -30.75
CA GLY A 130 -9.41 5.16 -30.64
C GLY A 130 -8.10 5.38 -29.90
N ARG A 131 -7.60 4.35 -29.23
CA ARG A 131 -6.27 4.35 -28.61
C ARG A 131 -5.35 3.48 -29.43
N GLN A 132 -4.25 4.03 -29.90
CA GLN A 132 -3.20 3.29 -30.60
C GLN A 132 -1.97 3.19 -29.70
N GLN A 133 -1.54 1.96 -29.43
CA GLN A 133 -0.27 1.69 -28.75
C GLN A 133 0.88 2.19 -29.64
N ILE A 134 1.78 3.01 -29.09
CA ILE A 134 2.90 3.60 -29.83
C ILE A 134 4.22 2.89 -29.59
N LEU A 135 4.34 2.08 -28.52
CA LEU A 135 5.55 1.34 -28.21
C LEU A 135 5.55 -0.04 -28.86
N PRO A 136 6.71 -0.55 -29.32
CA PRO A 136 6.85 -1.90 -29.83
C PRO A 136 6.40 -2.99 -28.84
N ALA A 137 5.94 -4.13 -29.36
CA ALA A 137 5.43 -5.24 -28.57
C ALA A 137 6.46 -5.80 -27.57
N LYS A 138 7.76 -5.65 -27.83
CA LYS A 138 8.86 -6.06 -26.97
C LYS A 138 8.92 -5.32 -25.62
N TYR A 139 8.11 -4.28 -25.42
CA TYR A 139 7.99 -3.53 -24.17
C TYR A 139 6.65 -3.73 -23.46
N ASN A 140 5.69 -4.37 -24.11
CA ASN A 140 4.36 -4.61 -23.55
C ASN A 140 3.93 -6.08 -23.66
N ALA A 141 3.21 -6.49 -24.71
CA ALA A 141 2.65 -7.83 -24.85
C ALA A 141 3.73 -8.95 -24.88
N LYS A 142 4.94 -8.63 -25.37
CA LYS A 142 6.08 -9.55 -25.45
C LYS A 142 7.28 -8.98 -24.70
N THR A 143 7.06 -8.42 -23.50
CA THR A 143 8.13 -7.75 -22.77
C THR A 143 9.27 -8.70 -22.41
N GLU A 144 10.49 -8.24 -22.69
CA GLU A 144 11.75 -8.87 -22.31
C GLU A 144 12.41 -8.12 -21.13
N LEU A 145 11.82 -6.99 -20.72
CA LEU A 145 12.36 -6.19 -19.62
C LEU A 145 12.08 -6.87 -18.28
N GLU A 146 13.13 -6.95 -17.47
CA GLU A 146 13.03 -7.49 -16.11
C GLU A 146 13.74 -6.58 -15.11
N ILE A 147 13.27 -6.62 -13.87
CA ILE A 147 13.90 -6.00 -12.72
C ILE A 147 13.81 -6.94 -11.52
N THR A 148 14.89 -7.04 -10.75
CA THR A 148 14.90 -7.75 -9.48
C THR A 148 14.96 -6.75 -8.34
N ILE A 149 14.05 -6.88 -7.39
CA ILE A 149 13.99 -6.11 -6.15
C ILE A 149 14.57 -6.96 -5.04
N GLU A 150 15.74 -6.56 -4.55
CA GLU A 150 16.44 -7.30 -3.49
C GLU A 150 15.77 -7.04 -2.12
N PRO A 151 15.80 -8.03 -1.21
CA PRO A 151 15.39 -7.83 0.18
C PRO A 151 16.18 -6.69 0.84
N GLY A 152 15.53 -5.87 1.66
CA GLY A 152 16.16 -4.72 2.33
C GLY A 152 16.23 -3.45 1.48
N ALA A 153 16.00 -3.52 0.18
CA ALA A 153 15.93 -2.36 -0.68
C ALA A 153 14.72 -1.48 -0.31
N ARG A 154 14.97 -0.20 -0.06
CA ARG A 154 13.89 0.77 0.24
C ARG A 154 13.54 1.64 -0.96
N ARG A 155 14.54 1.98 -1.76
CA ARG A 155 14.40 2.80 -2.97
C ARG A 155 15.40 2.33 -4.01
N ILE A 156 14.92 2.23 -5.26
CA ILE A 156 15.71 1.82 -6.42
C ILE A 156 15.45 2.84 -7.52
N THR A 157 16.52 3.26 -8.21
CA THR A 157 16.38 4.03 -9.45
C THR A 157 16.63 3.11 -10.64
N ARG A 158 15.69 3.08 -11.59
CA ARG A 158 15.81 2.30 -12.82
C ARG A 158 15.26 3.08 -14.00
N ASP A 159 16.13 3.39 -14.93
CA ASP A 159 15.77 4.06 -16.18
C ASP A 159 15.52 3.04 -17.30
N PHE A 160 14.65 3.38 -18.23
CA PHE A 160 14.31 2.56 -19.38
C PHE A 160 14.46 3.38 -20.66
N GLU A 161 15.39 2.95 -21.50
CA GLU A 161 15.61 3.54 -22.83
C GLU A 161 14.98 2.62 -23.86
N LEU A 162 13.90 3.09 -24.49
CA LEU A 162 13.10 2.32 -25.43
C LEU A 162 13.46 2.74 -26.85
N THR A 163 13.58 1.74 -27.74
CA THR A 163 13.86 1.90 -29.17
C THR A 163 12.93 1.02 -29.99
N ASP A 164 12.85 1.24 -31.29
CA ASP A 164 12.12 0.37 -32.23
C ASP A 164 12.69 -1.05 -32.32
#